data_290f14adb3939030756e62d851254330
#
_entry.id   290f14adb3939030756e62d851254330
#
_cell.length_a   1.000
_cell.length_b   1.000
_cell.length_c   1.000
_cell.angle_alpha   90.00
_cell.angle_beta   90.00
_cell.angle_gamma   90.00
#
_symmetry.space_group_name_H-M   'P 1'
#
loop_
_entity.id
_entity.type
_entity.pdbx_description
1 polymer ?
#
loop_
_entity_poly.entity_id
_entity_poly.type
_entity_poly.pdbx_seq_one_letter_code
_entity_poly.pdbx_strand_id
1 'polypeptide(L)'
;IMDLIAILQKMGAIISVQTDRVILVEGVDRLGGFDHLAIPDRIEAGSWACAALATRGDIYVRGAQQLPMMPFLNVFRRIGGKFEIDDDGIRFWHPGGTLNSIAIETDVHPGFMTDWQQPLVVALTQARGLSIVHETVYENRLGFTDALVDAGAQIQTFRECLGGSPCRFGRANYQHSAVISGPTPLRAAEITVPDLRGGFSYVIAALAAEGRSTVHGIDLIHRGYERFSEKLGNLGAVYKLP
;
A
#
# COMPACT_ATOMS: atom_id res chain seq x y z
N ILE A 1 14.18 2.10 -8.65
CA ILE A 1 15.12 2.77 -9.58
C ILE A 1 16.55 2.60 -9.12
N MET A 2 16.90 2.94 -7.86
CA MET A 2 18.28 2.82 -7.37
C MET A 2 18.80 1.38 -7.40
N ASP A 3 17.95 0.40 -7.08
CA ASP A 3 18.30 -1.02 -7.16
C ASP A 3 18.58 -1.46 -8.60
N LEU A 4 17.77 -1.02 -9.57
CA LEU A 4 18.02 -1.25 -11.00
C LEU A 4 19.33 -0.61 -11.46
N ILE A 5 19.62 0.62 -11.02
CA ILE A 5 20.90 1.28 -11.33
C ILE A 5 22.06 0.44 -10.78
N ALA A 6 21.95 -0.05 -9.54
CA ALA A 6 22.98 -0.88 -8.94
C ALA A 6 23.23 -2.18 -9.73
N ILE A 7 22.17 -2.83 -10.23
CA ILE A 7 22.29 -4.01 -11.09
C ILE A 7 23.00 -3.65 -12.41
N LEU A 8 22.53 -2.58 -13.08
CA LEU A 8 23.11 -2.16 -14.36
C LEU A 8 24.59 -1.77 -14.23
N GLN A 9 24.96 -1.09 -13.14
CA GLN A 9 26.37 -0.76 -12.85
C GLN A 9 27.21 -2.02 -12.63
N LYS A 10 26.70 -3.05 -11.93
CA LYS A 10 27.36 -4.36 -11.82
C LYS A 10 27.55 -5.04 -13.18
N MET A 11 26.63 -4.82 -14.11
CA MET A 11 26.73 -5.30 -15.49
C MET A 11 27.69 -4.50 -16.36
N GLY A 12 28.25 -3.39 -15.83
CA GLY A 12 29.20 -2.55 -16.54
C GLY A 12 28.60 -1.27 -17.16
N ALA A 13 27.33 -0.97 -16.87
CA ALA A 13 26.74 0.31 -17.30
C ALA A 13 27.37 1.50 -16.56
N ILE A 14 27.57 2.60 -17.26
CA ILE A 14 28.08 3.85 -16.68
C ILE A 14 26.88 4.75 -16.40
N ILE A 15 26.49 4.80 -15.13
CA ILE A 15 25.31 5.55 -14.69
C ILE A 15 25.68 6.42 -13.50
N SER A 16 25.31 7.70 -13.54
CA SER A 16 25.41 8.60 -12.41
C SER A 16 24.07 9.24 -12.10
N VAL A 17 23.78 9.39 -10.81
CA VAL A 17 22.56 10.06 -10.31
C VAL A 17 22.99 11.42 -9.79
N GLN A 18 22.37 12.46 -10.32
CA GLN A 18 22.64 13.84 -9.94
C GLN A 18 21.48 14.43 -9.14
N THR A 19 21.63 15.70 -8.75
CA THR A 19 20.54 16.48 -8.15
C THR A 19 19.34 16.57 -9.10
N ASP A 20 18.19 16.99 -8.58
CA ASP A 20 16.96 17.22 -9.33
C ASP A 20 16.44 16.01 -10.11
N ARG A 21 16.73 14.78 -9.59
CA ARG A 21 16.30 13.50 -10.18
C ARG A 21 16.83 13.24 -11.59
N VAL A 22 17.97 13.83 -11.95
CA VAL A 22 18.63 13.60 -13.22
C VAL A 22 19.47 12.32 -13.15
N ILE A 23 19.27 11.44 -14.12
CA ILE A 23 20.06 10.23 -14.29
C ILE A 23 20.82 10.35 -15.61
N LEU A 24 22.14 10.35 -15.54
CA LEU A 24 23.01 10.34 -16.72
C LEU A 24 23.44 8.90 -17.00
N VAL A 25 23.24 8.48 -18.24
CA VAL A 25 23.63 7.16 -18.72
C VAL A 25 24.60 7.36 -19.88
N GLU A 26 25.80 6.86 -19.73
CA GLU A 26 26.78 6.77 -20.81
C GLU A 26 26.65 5.39 -21.48
N GLY A 27 26.56 5.38 -22.81
CA GLY A 27 26.41 4.15 -23.57
C GLY A 27 27.67 3.30 -23.50
N VAL A 28 27.50 1.98 -23.41
CA VAL A 28 28.58 0.98 -23.47
C VAL A 28 28.27 -0.02 -24.58
N ASP A 29 29.30 -0.65 -25.16
CA ASP A 29 29.13 -1.60 -26.27
C ASP A 29 28.30 -2.80 -25.87
N ARG A 30 28.46 -3.28 -24.62
CA ARG A 30 27.71 -4.44 -24.10
C ARG A 30 27.68 -4.41 -22.59
N LEU A 31 26.61 -5.03 -22.02
CA LEU A 31 26.50 -5.34 -20.60
C LEU A 31 26.99 -6.76 -20.34
N GLY A 32 27.65 -6.97 -19.19
CA GLY A 32 28.09 -8.28 -18.71
C GLY A 32 27.00 -8.99 -17.89
N GLY A 33 27.39 -10.14 -17.31
CA GLY A 33 26.57 -10.83 -16.31
C GLY A 33 26.59 -10.11 -14.96
N PHE A 34 25.69 -10.49 -14.05
CA PHE A 34 25.63 -9.93 -12.71
C PHE A 34 25.24 -10.98 -11.67
N ASP A 35 25.59 -10.69 -10.42
CA ASP A 35 25.06 -11.33 -9.21
C ASP A 35 24.50 -10.23 -8.32
N HIS A 36 23.20 -10.30 -8.00
CA HIS A 36 22.50 -9.28 -7.24
C HIS A 36 21.27 -9.85 -6.53
N LEU A 37 21.18 -9.55 -5.25
CA LEU A 37 19.97 -9.78 -4.47
C LEU A 37 19.08 -8.52 -4.56
N ALA A 38 17.90 -8.67 -5.14
CA ALA A 38 16.94 -7.57 -5.23
C ALA A 38 16.47 -7.13 -3.85
N ILE A 39 16.20 -5.83 -3.71
CA ILE A 39 15.65 -5.30 -2.46
C ILE A 39 14.25 -5.86 -2.20
N PRO A 40 13.87 -6.06 -0.91
CA PRO A 40 12.53 -6.52 -0.55
C PRO A 40 11.42 -5.55 -0.98
N ASP A 41 10.25 -6.09 -1.31
CA ASP A 41 9.09 -5.28 -1.73
C ASP A 41 8.45 -4.56 -0.53
N ARG A 42 8.76 -3.28 -0.40
CA ARG A 42 8.19 -2.40 0.62
C ARG A 42 6.69 -2.15 0.45
N ILE A 43 6.14 -2.35 -0.75
CA ILE A 43 4.71 -2.21 -1.02
C ILE A 43 3.97 -3.40 -0.44
N GLU A 44 4.48 -4.60 -0.68
CA GLU A 44 3.96 -5.82 -0.05
C GLU A 44 4.00 -5.70 1.48
N ALA A 45 5.13 -5.29 2.05
CA ALA A 45 5.29 -5.11 3.50
C ALA A 45 4.27 -4.13 4.09
N GLY A 46 4.04 -2.98 3.43
CA GLY A 46 3.03 -2.00 3.85
C GLY A 46 1.61 -2.53 3.75
N SER A 47 1.31 -3.31 2.73
CA SER A 47 -0.01 -3.94 2.55
C SER A 47 -0.32 -4.94 3.66
N TRP A 48 0.64 -5.82 3.99
CA TRP A 48 0.51 -6.74 5.13
C TRP A 48 0.37 -6.01 6.46
N ALA A 49 1.12 -4.93 6.68
CA ALA A 49 0.98 -4.10 7.87
C ALA A 49 -0.43 -3.49 8.00
N CYS A 50 -1.00 -2.99 6.89
CA CYS A 50 -2.39 -2.50 6.87
C CYS A 50 -3.40 -3.63 7.12
N ALA A 51 -3.15 -4.85 6.61
CA ALA A 51 -3.97 -6.01 6.92
C ALA A 51 -3.97 -6.30 8.43
N ALA A 52 -2.81 -6.26 9.09
CA ALA A 52 -2.73 -6.43 10.54
C ALA A 52 -3.55 -5.38 11.30
N LEU A 53 -3.55 -4.11 10.86
CA LEU A 53 -4.39 -3.09 11.49
C LEU A 53 -5.88 -3.36 11.29
N ALA A 54 -6.30 -3.63 10.06
CA ALA A 54 -7.71 -3.81 9.72
C ALA A 54 -8.33 -5.03 10.40
N THR A 55 -7.54 -6.09 10.62
CA THR A 55 -7.99 -7.36 11.22
C THR A 55 -7.63 -7.51 12.70
N ARG A 56 -7.06 -6.47 13.33
CA ARG A 56 -6.54 -6.49 14.71
C ARG A 56 -5.50 -7.59 14.94
N GLY A 57 -4.67 -7.83 13.94
CA GLY A 57 -3.65 -8.88 13.91
C GLY A 57 -2.30 -8.41 14.42
N ASP A 58 -1.37 -9.37 14.43
CA ASP A 58 0.03 -9.24 14.79
C ASP A 58 0.83 -10.11 13.83
N ILE A 59 1.72 -9.50 13.05
CA ILE A 59 2.49 -10.18 12.01
C ILE A 59 3.94 -9.75 12.01
N TYR A 60 4.80 -10.64 11.56
CA TYR A 60 6.21 -10.35 11.30
C TYR A 60 6.50 -10.45 9.79
N VAL A 61 7.01 -9.38 9.20
CA VAL A 61 7.37 -9.31 7.78
C VAL A 61 8.88 -9.44 7.64
N ARG A 62 9.34 -10.65 7.27
CA ARG A 62 10.76 -10.93 7.06
C ARG A 62 11.30 -10.13 5.88
N GLY A 63 12.52 -9.63 6.03
CA GLY A 63 13.21 -8.83 5.02
C GLY A 63 12.70 -7.40 4.87
N ALA A 64 11.61 -7.01 5.55
CA ALA A 64 11.17 -5.63 5.54
C ALA A 64 12.25 -4.72 6.13
N GLN A 65 12.54 -3.60 5.45
CA GLN A 65 13.61 -2.69 5.82
C GLN A 65 13.04 -1.34 6.25
N GLN A 66 13.58 -0.78 7.33
CA GLN A 66 13.14 0.49 7.88
C GLN A 66 13.31 1.65 6.89
N LEU A 67 14.49 1.80 6.33
CA LEU A 67 14.86 3.00 5.56
C LEU A 67 13.92 3.26 4.37
N PRO A 68 13.63 2.28 3.49
CA PRO A 68 12.71 2.51 2.38
C PRO A 68 11.24 2.65 2.79
N MET A 69 10.90 2.35 4.05
CA MET A 69 9.54 2.41 4.60
C MET A 69 9.30 3.58 5.56
N MET A 70 10.29 4.45 5.79
CA MET A 70 10.18 5.54 6.77
C MET A 70 8.89 6.38 6.66
N PRO A 71 8.45 6.83 5.47
CA PRO A 71 7.20 7.59 5.36
C PRO A 71 5.97 6.75 5.77
N PHE A 72 5.94 5.47 5.38
CA PHE A 72 4.89 4.54 5.78
C PHE A 72 4.87 4.31 7.30
N LEU A 73 6.02 4.03 7.91
CA LEU A 73 6.15 3.77 9.34
C LEU A 73 5.70 4.98 10.19
N ASN A 74 5.99 6.19 9.73
CA ASN A 74 5.52 7.42 10.37
C ASN A 74 3.99 7.52 10.34
N VAL A 75 3.37 7.27 9.20
CA VAL A 75 1.90 7.26 9.07
C VAL A 75 1.31 6.14 9.93
N PHE A 76 1.85 4.93 9.83
CA PHE A 76 1.41 3.75 10.59
C PHE A 76 1.40 4.00 12.10
N ARG A 77 2.45 4.65 12.64
CA ARG A 77 2.51 5.05 14.05
C ARG A 77 1.48 6.11 14.40
N ARG A 78 1.28 7.12 13.54
CA ARG A 78 0.32 8.21 13.78
C ARG A 78 -1.11 7.72 13.86
N ILE A 79 -1.50 6.73 13.08
CA ILE A 79 -2.82 6.09 13.16
C ILE A 79 -2.96 5.15 14.37
N GLY A 80 -1.87 4.92 15.11
CA GLY A 80 -1.87 4.12 16.34
C GLY A 80 -1.29 2.72 16.18
N GLY A 81 -0.93 2.29 14.97
CA GLY A 81 -0.24 1.02 14.73
C GLY A 81 1.09 0.95 15.48
N LYS A 82 1.46 -0.23 15.91
CA LYS A 82 2.71 -0.51 16.59
C LYS A 82 3.62 -1.36 15.71
N PHE A 83 4.91 -1.10 15.79
CA PHE A 83 5.92 -1.90 15.11
C PHE A 83 7.22 -1.99 15.90
N GLU A 84 7.95 -3.07 15.71
CA GLU A 84 9.32 -3.29 16.15
C GLU A 84 10.19 -3.68 14.96
N ILE A 85 11.41 -3.19 14.95
CA ILE A 85 12.39 -3.40 13.88
C ILE A 85 13.54 -4.18 14.44
N ASP A 86 13.97 -5.22 13.75
CA ASP A 86 15.20 -5.95 14.02
C ASP A 86 16.01 -6.17 12.71
N ASP A 87 17.09 -6.94 12.79
CA ASP A 87 17.97 -7.18 11.64
C ASP A 87 17.33 -8.04 10.54
N ASP A 88 16.31 -8.82 10.87
CA ASP A 88 15.66 -9.77 9.97
C ASP A 88 14.36 -9.24 9.37
N GLY A 89 13.76 -8.15 9.92
CA GLY A 89 12.51 -7.62 9.42
C GLY A 89 11.79 -6.63 10.31
N ILE A 90 10.48 -6.57 10.17
CA ILE A 90 9.62 -5.67 10.95
C ILE A 90 8.36 -6.42 11.41
N ARG A 91 8.11 -6.41 12.71
CA ARG A 91 6.84 -6.82 13.30
C ARG A 91 5.86 -5.66 13.29
N PHE A 92 4.63 -5.92 12.86
CA PHE A 92 3.54 -4.94 12.86
C PHE A 92 2.34 -5.50 13.62
N TRP A 93 1.71 -4.69 14.48
CA TRP A 93 0.52 -5.15 15.19
C TRP A 93 -0.47 -4.03 15.54
N HIS A 94 -1.71 -4.44 15.72
CA HIS A 94 -2.77 -3.60 16.24
C HIS A 94 -2.66 -3.50 17.78
N PRO A 95 -2.69 -2.28 18.38
CA PRO A 95 -2.44 -2.10 19.82
C PRO A 95 -3.59 -2.57 20.73
N GLY A 96 -4.68 -3.10 20.18
CA GLY A 96 -5.88 -3.50 20.93
C GLY A 96 -6.88 -2.36 21.18
N GLY A 97 -6.45 -1.10 21.09
CA GLY A 97 -7.30 0.08 21.29
C GLY A 97 -7.96 0.59 20.00
N THR A 98 -8.32 1.85 20.00
CA THR A 98 -8.90 2.55 18.84
C THR A 98 -7.80 3.15 17.97
N LEU A 99 -7.89 2.96 16.66
CA LEU A 99 -7.03 3.65 15.70
C LEU A 99 -7.46 5.11 15.55
N ASN A 100 -6.51 5.98 15.25
CA ASN A 100 -6.75 7.42 15.07
C ASN A 100 -6.96 7.75 13.59
N SER A 101 -7.82 8.71 13.32
CA SER A 101 -7.94 9.33 12.00
C SER A 101 -6.69 10.15 11.67
N ILE A 102 -6.46 10.37 10.38
CA ILE A 102 -5.28 11.09 9.87
C ILE A 102 -5.61 11.83 8.57
N ALA A 103 -4.95 12.94 8.34
CA ALA A 103 -4.86 13.55 7.01
C ALA A 103 -3.48 13.25 6.41
N ILE A 104 -3.47 12.70 5.20
CA ILE A 104 -2.26 12.39 4.44
C ILE A 104 -2.39 12.82 2.98
N GLU A 105 -1.25 13.06 2.36
CA GLU A 105 -1.11 13.22 0.92
C GLU A 105 -0.13 12.18 0.39
N THR A 106 -0.44 11.60 -0.77
CA THR A 106 0.55 10.80 -1.48
C THR A 106 1.59 11.70 -2.12
N ASP A 107 2.79 11.20 -2.30
CA ASP A 107 3.84 11.92 -3.01
C ASP A 107 4.83 10.92 -3.63
N VAL A 108 5.62 11.41 -4.56
CA VAL A 108 6.75 10.66 -5.11
C VAL A 108 7.81 10.45 -4.04
N HIS A 109 8.60 9.37 -4.19
CA HIS A 109 9.69 9.09 -3.22
C HIS A 109 10.55 10.35 -2.96
N PRO A 110 10.87 10.68 -1.69
CA PRO A 110 10.68 9.93 -0.45
C PRO A 110 9.36 10.20 0.30
N GLY A 111 8.32 10.70 -0.36
CA GLY A 111 7.01 10.90 0.24
C GLY A 111 6.22 9.61 0.48
N PHE A 112 4.98 9.74 0.95
CA PHE A 112 4.08 8.60 1.13
C PHE A 112 3.61 8.09 -0.23
N MET A 113 3.98 6.86 -0.58
CA MET A 113 3.76 6.31 -1.92
C MET A 113 2.28 6.03 -2.20
N THR A 114 1.86 6.30 -3.44
CA THR A 114 0.52 6.01 -3.93
C THR A 114 0.12 4.52 -3.79
N ASP A 115 1.07 3.57 -3.88
CA ASP A 115 0.80 2.14 -3.73
C ASP A 115 0.51 1.72 -2.27
N TRP A 116 0.85 2.52 -1.28
CA TRP A 116 0.44 2.31 0.11
C TRP A 116 -0.93 2.90 0.45
N GLN A 117 -1.45 3.77 -0.40
CA GLN A 117 -2.68 4.51 -0.16
C GLN A 117 -3.90 3.58 -0.06
N GLN A 118 -4.07 2.64 -1.00
CA GLN A 118 -5.24 1.77 -1.05
C GLN A 118 -5.35 0.85 0.18
N PRO A 119 -4.32 0.07 0.59
CA PRO A 119 -4.38 -0.73 1.80
C PRO A 119 -4.54 0.13 3.07
N LEU A 120 -3.95 1.34 3.10
CA LEU A 120 -4.13 2.25 4.22
C LEU A 120 -5.59 2.73 4.33
N VAL A 121 -6.26 3.07 3.22
CA VAL A 121 -7.67 3.48 3.23
C VAL A 121 -8.55 2.41 3.85
N VAL A 122 -8.30 1.13 3.57
CA VAL A 122 -9.05 0.04 4.23
C VAL A 122 -8.82 0.06 5.74
N ALA A 123 -7.58 0.20 6.21
CA ALA A 123 -7.29 0.31 7.64
C ALA A 123 -7.96 1.54 8.27
N LEU A 124 -8.04 2.67 7.55
CA LEU A 124 -8.68 3.90 8.01
C LEU A 124 -10.20 3.78 8.13
N THR A 125 -10.85 2.83 7.44
CA THR A 125 -12.28 2.53 7.70
C THR A 125 -12.51 2.04 9.13
N GLN A 126 -11.47 1.53 9.79
CA GLN A 126 -11.50 1.04 11.18
C GLN A 126 -10.99 2.10 12.19
N ALA A 127 -10.54 3.27 11.72
CA ALA A 127 -10.05 4.35 12.57
C ALA A 127 -11.18 5.24 13.06
N ARG A 128 -11.03 5.82 14.26
CA ARG A 128 -12.05 6.70 14.85
C ARG A 128 -11.92 8.13 14.32
N GLY A 129 -12.98 8.65 13.73
CA GLY A 129 -13.08 10.02 13.26
C GLY A 129 -13.03 10.13 11.74
N LEU A 130 -12.66 11.29 11.23
CA LEU A 130 -12.57 11.59 9.80
C LEU A 130 -11.11 11.55 9.37
N SER A 131 -10.79 10.67 8.42
CA SER A 131 -9.49 10.65 7.75
C SER A 131 -9.61 11.29 6.36
N ILE A 132 -8.58 11.99 5.94
CA ILE A 132 -8.47 12.61 4.62
C ILE A 132 -7.29 11.99 3.90
N VAL A 133 -7.51 11.50 2.69
CA VAL A 133 -6.47 10.99 1.80
C VAL A 133 -6.52 11.78 0.50
N HIS A 134 -5.42 12.48 0.19
CA HIS A 134 -5.26 13.26 -1.03
C HIS A 134 -4.24 12.59 -1.93
N GLU A 135 -4.69 12.09 -3.09
CA GLU A 135 -3.86 11.45 -4.10
C GLU A 135 -3.27 12.47 -5.06
N THR A 136 -1.95 12.57 -5.12
CA THR A 136 -1.24 13.56 -5.94
C THR A 136 -0.40 12.96 -7.05
N VAL A 137 -0.25 11.62 -7.08
CA VAL A 137 0.71 10.93 -7.95
C VAL A 137 0.04 10.22 -9.12
N TYR A 138 -1.07 9.52 -8.89
CA TYR A 138 -1.69 8.65 -9.88
C TYR A 138 -3.13 9.09 -10.19
N GLU A 139 -3.45 9.22 -11.49
CA GLU A 139 -4.76 9.62 -11.97
C GLU A 139 -5.82 8.57 -11.63
N ASN A 140 -6.99 9.05 -11.17
CA ASN A 140 -8.18 8.21 -10.93
C ASN A 140 -7.92 6.98 -10.03
N ARG A 141 -7.04 7.11 -9.03
CA ARG A 141 -6.62 6.01 -8.14
C ARG A 141 -7.69 5.60 -7.12
N LEU A 142 -8.71 6.44 -6.90
CA LEU A 142 -9.72 6.23 -5.84
C LEU A 142 -10.91 5.35 -6.26
N GLY A 143 -10.95 4.84 -7.49
CA GLY A 143 -12.06 3.99 -7.96
C GLY A 143 -12.30 2.71 -7.14
N PHE A 144 -11.28 2.24 -6.40
CA PHE A 144 -11.43 1.08 -5.51
C PHE A 144 -12.34 1.36 -4.31
N THR A 145 -12.59 2.63 -3.97
CA THR A 145 -13.44 3.00 -2.83
C THR A 145 -14.89 2.63 -3.04
N ASP A 146 -15.35 2.48 -4.28
CA ASP A 146 -16.72 2.08 -4.60
C ASP A 146 -17.02 0.70 -4.02
N ALA A 147 -16.13 -0.27 -4.19
CA ALA A 147 -16.28 -1.60 -3.59
C ALA A 147 -16.24 -1.58 -2.04
N LEU A 148 -15.52 -0.65 -1.44
CA LEU A 148 -15.52 -0.48 0.01
C LEU A 148 -16.85 0.12 0.51
N VAL A 149 -17.43 1.06 -0.26
CA VAL A 149 -18.74 1.64 0.03
C VAL A 149 -19.82 0.57 -0.09
N ASP A 150 -19.78 -0.28 -1.10
CA ASP A 150 -20.69 -1.42 -1.27
C ASP A 150 -20.58 -2.41 -0.09
N ALA A 151 -19.36 -2.59 0.44
CA ALA A 151 -19.12 -3.36 1.67
C ALA A 151 -19.51 -2.61 2.97
N GLY A 152 -20.05 -1.39 2.87
CA GLY A 152 -20.58 -0.62 3.99
C GLY A 152 -19.65 0.47 4.54
N ALA A 153 -18.48 0.71 3.94
CA ALA A 153 -17.60 1.79 4.35
C ALA A 153 -18.23 3.17 4.10
N GLN A 154 -17.98 4.12 4.99
CA GLN A 154 -18.40 5.50 4.82
C GLN A 154 -17.26 6.32 4.20
N ILE A 155 -17.21 6.35 2.88
CA ILE A 155 -16.19 7.05 2.09
C ILE A 155 -16.89 7.98 1.11
N GLN A 156 -16.39 9.23 1.04
CA GLN A 156 -16.77 10.20 0.03
C GLN A 156 -15.53 10.63 -0.74
N THR A 157 -15.63 10.67 -2.06
CA THR A 157 -14.54 11.09 -2.95
C THR A 157 -14.83 12.45 -3.57
N PHE A 158 -13.78 13.24 -3.79
CA PHE A 158 -13.85 14.62 -4.23
C PHE A 158 -12.88 14.89 -5.37
N ARG A 159 -13.24 15.82 -6.24
CA ARG A 159 -12.40 16.37 -7.31
C ARG A 159 -11.58 17.57 -6.86
N GLU A 160 -11.92 18.13 -5.71
CA GLU A 160 -11.21 19.22 -5.05
C GLU A 160 -9.99 18.68 -4.31
N CYS A 161 -8.91 19.47 -4.29
CA CYS A 161 -7.76 19.19 -3.46
C CYS A 161 -8.13 19.42 -1.99
N LEU A 162 -8.19 18.38 -1.19
CA LEU A 162 -8.38 18.47 0.26
C LEU A 162 -7.03 18.41 1.00
N GLY A 163 -5.93 18.38 0.28
CA GLY A 163 -4.56 18.47 0.82
C GLY A 163 -4.04 19.89 0.87
N GLY A 164 -2.87 20.06 1.51
CA GLY A 164 -2.19 21.35 1.65
C GLY A 164 -1.28 21.72 0.46
N SER A 165 -0.84 20.70 -0.29
CA SER A 165 0.08 20.90 -1.40
C SER A 165 -0.63 21.11 -2.73
N PRO A 166 -0.09 21.98 -3.63
CA PRO A 166 -0.58 22.07 -5.00
C PRO A 166 -0.52 20.71 -5.69
N CYS A 167 -1.62 20.29 -6.29
CA CYS A 167 -1.75 18.98 -6.91
C CYS A 167 -1.93 19.14 -8.43
N ARG A 168 -1.27 18.27 -9.21
CA ARG A 168 -1.38 18.29 -10.67
C ARG A 168 -2.79 17.97 -11.18
N PHE A 169 -3.65 17.39 -10.33
CA PHE A 169 -5.02 17.03 -10.66
C PHE A 169 -6.04 18.14 -10.36
N GLY A 170 -5.65 19.23 -9.68
CA GLY A 170 -6.56 20.30 -9.28
C GLY A 170 -7.32 20.99 -10.42
N ARG A 171 -6.86 20.81 -11.68
CA ARG A 171 -7.53 21.26 -12.90
C ARG A 171 -8.10 20.12 -13.75
N ALA A 172 -7.89 18.88 -13.32
CA ALA A 172 -8.37 17.69 -14.00
C ALA A 172 -9.69 17.21 -13.37
N ASN A 173 -10.51 16.53 -14.14
CA ASN A 173 -11.82 16.04 -13.69
C ASN A 173 -11.74 14.66 -13.01
N TYR A 174 -10.68 14.40 -12.24
CA TYR A 174 -10.48 13.16 -11.50
C TYR A 174 -10.85 13.29 -10.04
N GLN A 175 -11.44 12.25 -9.48
CA GLN A 175 -11.56 12.13 -8.03
C GLN A 175 -10.19 11.76 -7.46
N HIS A 176 -9.63 12.66 -6.65
CA HIS A 176 -8.29 12.50 -6.10
C HIS A 176 -8.17 12.85 -4.61
N SER A 177 -9.28 13.16 -3.96
CA SER A 177 -9.36 13.26 -2.51
C SER A 177 -10.46 12.35 -1.99
N ALA A 178 -10.24 11.73 -0.83
CA ALA A 178 -11.23 10.92 -0.15
C ALA A 178 -11.34 11.33 1.32
N VAL A 179 -12.56 11.37 1.83
CA VAL A 179 -12.88 11.50 3.26
C VAL A 179 -13.44 10.17 3.73
N ILE A 180 -12.79 9.57 4.72
CA ILE A 180 -13.15 8.28 5.30
C ILE A 180 -13.65 8.51 6.71
N SER A 181 -14.90 8.14 6.99
CA SER A 181 -15.47 8.19 8.33
C SER A 181 -15.46 6.80 8.97
N GLY A 182 -14.89 6.69 10.15
CA GLY A 182 -14.79 5.38 10.85
C GLY A 182 -14.91 5.52 12.38
N PRO A 183 -14.96 4.40 13.12
CA PRO A 183 -14.90 3.05 12.60
C PRO A 183 -16.23 2.62 11.94
N THR A 184 -16.14 1.88 10.85
CA THR A 184 -17.29 1.35 10.12
C THR A 184 -17.19 -0.18 10.05
N PRO A 185 -18.20 -0.94 10.51
CA PRO A 185 -18.23 -2.38 10.33
C PRO A 185 -18.42 -2.70 8.84
N LEU A 186 -17.42 -3.35 8.25
CA LEU A 186 -17.50 -3.85 6.88
C LEU A 186 -18.31 -5.14 6.85
N ARG A 187 -19.04 -5.36 5.77
CA ARG A 187 -19.90 -6.52 5.54
C ARG A 187 -19.37 -7.33 4.39
N ALA A 188 -19.73 -8.61 4.40
CA ALA A 188 -19.45 -9.53 3.31
C ALA A 188 -19.93 -8.96 1.97
N ALA A 189 -19.07 -9.05 0.97
CA ALA A 189 -19.32 -8.54 -0.37
C ALA A 189 -18.74 -9.47 -1.44
N GLU A 190 -19.29 -9.34 -2.66
CA GLU A 190 -18.70 -9.93 -3.85
C GLU A 190 -17.84 -8.87 -4.53
N ILE A 191 -16.55 -9.13 -4.63
CA ILE A 191 -15.53 -8.14 -5.03
C ILE A 191 -14.74 -8.68 -6.22
N THR A 192 -14.51 -7.85 -7.24
CA THR A 192 -13.63 -8.17 -8.36
C THR A 192 -12.38 -7.31 -8.27
N VAL A 193 -11.21 -7.94 -8.21
CA VAL A 193 -9.90 -7.28 -8.20
C VAL A 193 -9.62 -6.67 -9.57
N PRO A 194 -9.40 -5.35 -9.66
CA PRO A 194 -9.22 -4.68 -10.95
C PRO A 194 -7.77 -4.66 -11.42
N ASP A 195 -6.82 -4.69 -10.51
CA ASP A 195 -5.39 -4.56 -10.82
C ASP A 195 -4.49 -5.25 -9.79
N LEU A 196 -3.21 -5.35 -10.16
CA LEU A 196 -2.15 -6.02 -9.40
C LEU A 196 -1.94 -5.43 -8.00
N ARG A 197 -1.78 -4.11 -7.89
CA ARG A 197 -1.34 -3.45 -6.64
C ARG A 197 -2.52 -3.11 -5.73
N GLY A 198 -3.63 -2.67 -6.31
CA GLY A 198 -4.86 -2.40 -5.57
C GLY A 198 -5.53 -3.66 -5.06
N GLY A 199 -5.30 -4.78 -5.72
CA GLY A 199 -5.99 -6.05 -5.45
C GLY A 199 -5.92 -6.51 -4.00
N PHE A 200 -4.77 -6.36 -3.34
CA PHE A 200 -4.67 -6.77 -1.94
C PHE A 200 -5.56 -5.95 -1.01
N SER A 201 -5.85 -4.69 -1.32
CA SER A 201 -6.77 -3.87 -0.53
C SER A 201 -8.17 -4.46 -0.45
N TYR A 202 -8.64 -5.06 -1.53
CA TYR A 202 -9.94 -5.75 -1.55
C TYR A 202 -9.95 -7.02 -0.68
N VAL A 203 -8.83 -7.76 -0.67
CA VAL A 203 -8.69 -8.92 0.24
C VAL A 203 -8.64 -8.44 1.69
N ILE A 204 -7.92 -7.36 2.00
CA ILE A 204 -7.91 -6.78 3.35
C ILE A 204 -9.33 -6.40 3.79
N ALA A 205 -10.12 -5.77 2.90
CA ALA A 205 -11.50 -5.42 3.19
C ALA A 205 -12.35 -6.69 3.45
N ALA A 206 -12.20 -7.72 2.62
CA ALA A 206 -12.88 -9.00 2.80
C ALA A 206 -12.52 -9.70 4.12
N LEU A 207 -11.24 -9.62 4.55
CA LEU A 207 -10.77 -10.17 5.82
C LEU A 207 -11.29 -9.39 7.04
N ALA A 208 -11.46 -8.07 6.91
CA ALA A 208 -12.00 -7.21 7.96
C ALA A 208 -13.52 -7.24 8.04
N ALA A 209 -14.20 -7.73 7.00
CA ALA A 209 -15.65 -7.76 6.90
C ALA A 209 -16.27 -8.90 7.73
N GLU A 210 -17.46 -8.64 8.28
CA GLU A 210 -18.28 -9.67 8.92
C GLU A 210 -18.97 -10.53 7.85
N GLY A 211 -18.82 -11.86 7.97
CA GLY A 211 -19.44 -12.84 7.08
C GLY A 211 -18.47 -13.40 6.03
N ARG A 212 -19.01 -13.95 4.93
CA ARG A 212 -18.23 -14.57 3.86
C ARG A 212 -18.22 -13.68 2.63
N SER A 213 -17.07 -13.14 2.26
CA SER A 213 -16.86 -12.44 1.02
C SER A 213 -16.39 -13.37 -0.10
N THR A 214 -16.72 -13.04 -1.34
CA THR A 214 -16.16 -13.67 -2.54
C THR A 214 -15.27 -12.69 -3.27
N VAL A 215 -14.02 -13.08 -3.54
CA VAL A 215 -13.04 -12.22 -4.23
C VAL A 215 -12.64 -12.88 -5.54
N HIS A 216 -13.01 -12.25 -6.66
CA HIS A 216 -12.65 -12.68 -8.01
C HIS A 216 -11.36 -12.01 -8.49
N GLY A 217 -10.64 -12.65 -9.43
CA GLY A 217 -9.43 -12.09 -10.02
C GLY A 217 -8.18 -12.20 -9.15
N ILE A 218 -8.12 -13.17 -8.25
CA ILE A 218 -6.98 -13.40 -7.36
C ILE A 218 -5.66 -13.60 -8.11
N ASP A 219 -5.70 -14.10 -9.34
CA ASP A 219 -4.53 -14.29 -10.20
C ASP A 219 -3.78 -12.98 -10.48
N LEU A 220 -4.49 -11.84 -10.48
CA LEU A 220 -3.86 -10.53 -10.59
C LEU A 220 -2.99 -10.22 -9.36
N ILE A 221 -3.43 -10.62 -8.17
CA ILE A 221 -2.67 -10.44 -6.93
C ILE A 221 -1.41 -11.32 -6.95
N HIS A 222 -1.53 -12.57 -7.39
CA HIS A 222 -0.38 -13.51 -7.47
C HIS A 222 0.76 -13.00 -8.34
N ARG A 223 0.49 -12.10 -9.28
CA ARG A 223 1.52 -11.48 -10.13
C ARG A 223 2.39 -10.45 -9.39
N GLY A 224 1.91 -9.90 -8.29
CA GLY A 224 2.58 -8.84 -7.53
C GLY A 224 2.93 -9.19 -6.10
N TYR A 225 2.39 -10.31 -5.60
CA TYR A 225 2.59 -10.75 -4.22
C TYR A 225 3.00 -12.22 -4.22
N GLU A 226 4.26 -12.47 -3.92
CA GLU A 226 4.83 -13.82 -3.94
C GLU A 226 4.13 -14.74 -2.95
N ARG A 227 3.70 -15.93 -3.40
CA ARG A 227 3.08 -16.98 -2.58
C ARG A 227 1.91 -16.45 -1.73
N PHE A 228 1.13 -15.52 -2.29
CA PHE A 228 0.12 -14.75 -1.56
C PHE A 228 -0.86 -15.64 -0.78
N SER A 229 -1.49 -16.60 -1.46
CA SER A 229 -2.48 -17.49 -0.82
C SER A 229 -1.88 -18.33 0.31
N GLU A 230 -0.64 -18.82 0.13
CA GLU A 230 0.06 -19.58 1.16
C GLU A 230 0.37 -18.71 2.38
N LYS A 231 0.90 -17.49 2.17
CA LYS A 231 1.14 -16.52 3.26
C LYS A 231 -0.15 -16.23 4.01
N LEU A 232 -1.24 -16.00 3.29
CA LEU A 232 -2.55 -15.74 3.86
C LEU A 232 -3.06 -16.89 4.74
N GLY A 233 -2.94 -18.13 4.26
CA GLY A 233 -3.30 -19.31 5.02
C GLY A 233 -2.43 -19.53 6.26
N ASN A 234 -1.12 -19.31 6.16
CA ASN A 234 -0.18 -19.42 7.27
C ASN A 234 -0.45 -18.37 8.37
N LEU A 235 -1.04 -17.23 8.02
CA LEU A 235 -1.49 -16.21 8.97
C LEU A 235 -2.86 -16.52 9.59
N GLY A 236 -3.48 -17.66 9.26
CA GLY A 236 -4.73 -18.11 9.85
C GLY A 236 -6.01 -17.62 9.16
N ALA A 237 -5.90 -17.02 7.99
CA ALA A 237 -7.09 -16.67 7.22
C ALA A 237 -7.84 -17.94 6.76
N VAL A 238 -9.16 -17.94 6.94
CA VAL A 238 -10.03 -19.03 6.49
C VAL A 238 -10.57 -18.69 5.11
N TYR A 239 -10.10 -19.37 4.08
CA TYR A 239 -10.53 -19.16 2.70
C TYR A 239 -10.64 -20.47 1.93
N LYS A 240 -11.36 -20.44 0.82
CA LYS A 240 -11.46 -21.55 -0.14
C LYS A 240 -11.14 -21.01 -1.54
N LEU A 241 -10.19 -21.65 -2.22
CA LEU A 241 -9.96 -21.43 -3.64
C LEU A 241 -10.95 -22.28 -4.46
N PRO A 242 -11.35 -21.83 -5.66
CA PRO A 242 -12.26 -22.56 -6.56
C PRO A 242 -11.66 -23.88 -7.03
#